data_35b4466656cadc6137d0f4ab44e1673d
#
_entry.id   35b4466656cadc6137d0f4ab44e1673d
#
_cell.length_a   1.000
_cell.length_b   1.000
_cell.length_c   1.000
_cell.angle_alpha   90.00
_cell.angle_beta   90.00
_cell.angle_gamma   90.00
#
_symmetry.space_group_name_H-M   'P 1'
#
loop_
_entity.id
_entity.type
_entity.pdbx_description
1 polymer ?
#
loop_
_entity_poly.entity_id
_entity_poly.type
_entity_poly.pdbx_seq_one_letter_code
_entity_poly.pdbx_strand_id
1 'polypeptide(L)'
;MASAIFPKPSALIIGKGVKTGGKAMDVRDWGTFLLPYEQTVEELKVKFKTMRAELKKREEYAPIEFVTGRVKRISSILDKAKRLNVPMDQLETGIEDIAGIRIMCQFVEDIRRVAEYIRARKDLTVLYEKDYITNFKESGYRSFHMIIEYPVQTALGQKKVLAEIQIRTLAMNFWATIEHSLSYKYRESLPDDIRARLKKAGEAANTLDTEMSSIREDILEAQRQFEDESNITTQVLNAIHKLYFFHLVNEAIAFQSRFNAIWQDHDMDEMKVLLDEVKELLAAAKKKVNEDEL
;
A
#
# COMPACT_ATOMS: atom_id res chain seq x y z
N MET A 1 40.59 -31.19 29.94
CA MET A 1 40.53 -30.18 31.02
C MET A 1 41.27 -28.94 30.53
N ALA A 2 40.57 -27.92 30.10
CA ALA A 2 41.14 -26.60 29.89
C ALA A 2 39.96 -25.59 30.09
N SER A 3 40.04 -24.92 31.23
CA SER A 3 39.12 -23.89 31.74
C SER A 3 39.34 -22.62 30.96
N ALA A 4 38.33 -22.15 30.26
CA ALA A 4 38.34 -20.83 29.63
C ALA A 4 37.95 -19.76 30.64
N ILE A 5 38.89 -18.87 30.96
CA ILE A 5 38.73 -17.70 31.85
C ILE A 5 38.18 -16.55 31.02
N PHE A 6 36.99 -16.11 31.33
CA PHE A 6 36.42 -14.85 30.78
C PHE A 6 36.98 -13.64 31.54
N PRO A 7 37.45 -12.58 30.87
CA PRO A 7 37.88 -11.36 31.54
C PRO A 7 36.67 -10.53 32.05
N LYS A 8 36.81 -10.00 33.27
CA LYS A 8 35.87 -9.08 33.90
C LYS A 8 35.87 -7.74 33.14
N PRO A 9 34.72 -7.07 32.99
CA PRO A 9 34.68 -5.72 32.40
C PRO A 9 35.30 -4.67 33.32
N SER A 10 36.22 -3.87 32.77
CA SER A 10 36.89 -2.76 33.41
C SER A 10 35.92 -1.63 33.77
N ALA A 11 36.08 -1.06 34.94
CA ALA A 11 35.31 0.04 35.51
C ALA A 11 35.35 1.28 34.62
N LEU A 12 34.17 1.79 34.26
CA LEU A 12 33.97 3.05 33.51
C LEU A 12 34.17 4.24 34.45
N ILE A 13 35.07 5.14 34.08
CA ILE A 13 35.42 6.36 34.81
C ILE A 13 34.20 7.32 34.77
N ILE A 14 33.71 7.67 35.96
CA ILE A 14 32.60 8.63 36.14
C ILE A 14 33.19 10.06 35.95
N GLY A 15 32.91 10.66 34.80
CA GLY A 15 33.17 12.09 34.56
C GLY A 15 32.20 12.98 35.36
N LYS A 16 32.76 13.94 36.11
CA LYS A 16 32.02 14.90 36.93
C LYS A 16 31.12 15.78 36.03
N GLY A 17 29.81 15.79 36.35
CA GLY A 17 28.82 16.58 35.64
C GLY A 17 28.95 18.07 35.82
N VAL A 18 28.74 18.81 34.74
CA VAL A 18 28.52 20.26 34.74
C VAL A 18 27.05 20.49 35.11
N LYS A 19 26.82 21.17 36.23
CA LYS A 19 25.50 21.62 36.70
C LYS A 19 25.02 22.76 35.84
N THR A 20 24.11 22.51 34.90
CA THR A 20 23.17 23.51 34.38
C THR A 20 21.77 23.04 34.78
N GLY A 21 20.97 23.94 35.36
CA GLY A 21 19.73 23.69 36.11
C GLY A 21 18.56 23.21 35.24
N GLY A 22 18.63 22.02 34.70
CA GLY A 22 17.55 21.21 34.19
C GLY A 22 17.84 19.78 34.58
N LYS A 23 16.87 19.03 35.10
CA LYS A 23 17.04 17.62 35.42
C LYS A 23 17.54 16.92 34.14
N ALA A 24 18.84 16.59 34.10
CA ALA A 24 19.40 15.76 33.04
C ALA A 24 18.70 14.40 33.12
N MET A 25 17.99 14.04 32.07
CA MET A 25 17.43 12.71 31.91
C MET A 25 18.59 11.71 31.90
N ASP A 26 18.63 10.77 32.85
CA ASP A 26 19.72 9.83 33.00
C ASP A 26 19.79 8.93 31.74
N VAL A 27 21.00 8.69 31.22
CA VAL A 27 21.25 7.87 30.02
C VAL A 27 20.62 6.46 30.13
N ARG A 28 20.39 5.96 31.35
CA ARG A 28 19.74 4.69 31.63
C ARG A 28 18.24 4.64 31.27
N ASP A 29 17.58 5.78 31.19
CA ASP A 29 16.13 5.84 30.93
C ASP A 29 15.76 5.72 29.46
N TRP A 30 16.68 5.98 28.53
CA TRP A 30 16.40 5.89 27.10
C TRP A 30 16.07 4.48 26.62
N GLY A 31 16.74 3.45 27.15
CA GLY A 31 16.43 2.06 26.83
C GLY A 31 15.01 1.71 27.22
N THR A 32 14.64 2.00 28.47
CA THR A 32 13.28 1.78 28.99
C THR A 32 12.24 2.64 28.26
N PHE A 33 12.57 3.89 27.96
CA PHE A 33 11.69 4.80 27.22
C PHE A 33 11.35 4.30 25.82
N LEU A 34 12.33 3.74 25.10
CA LEU A 34 12.16 3.32 23.71
C LEU A 34 11.51 1.94 23.54
N LEU A 35 11.52 1.08 24.55
CA LEU A 35 10.96 -0.29 24.48
C LEU A 35 9.53 -0.35 23.94
N PRO A 36 8.56 0.46 24.40
CA PRO A 36 7.21 0.44 23.86
C PRO A 36 7.13 0.84 22.37
N TYR A 37 8.03 1.72 21.92
CA TYR A 37 8.12 2.14 20.52
C TYR A 37 8.74 1.05 19.64
N GLU A 38 9.76 0.37 20.13
CA GLU A 38 10.37 -0.79 19.46
C GLU A 38 9.36 -1.90 19.28
N GLN A 39 8.63 -2.25 20.34
CA GLN A 39 7.56 -3.23 20.29
C GLN A 39 6.45 -2.81 19.31
N THR A 40 6.00 -1.56 19.37
CA THR A 40 4.98 -1.01 18.44
C THR A 40 5.42 -1.15 16.99
N VAL A 41 6.68 -0.83 16.68
CA VAL A 41 7.23 -0.96 15.32
C VAL A 41 7.20 -2.41 14.87
N GLU A 42 7.65 -3.36 15.68
CA GLU A 42 7.68 -4.78 15.30
C GLU A 42 6.26 -5.36 15.13
N GLU A 43 5.32 -5.06 16.04
CA GLU A 43 3.93 -5.50 15.95
C GLU A 43 3.23 -4.95 14.69
N LEU A 44 3.36 -3.66 14.42
CA LEU A 44 2.76 -3.04 13.24
C LEU A 44 3.37 -3.58 11.94
N LYS A 45 4.68 -3.83 11.89
CA LYS A 45 5.32 -4.48 10.73
C LYS A 45 4.75 -5.86 10.46
N VAL A 46 4.59 -6.68 11.50
CA VAL A 46 3.99 -8.01 11.37
C VAL A 46 2.55 -7.90 10.87
N LYS A 47 1.73 -7.03 11.46
CA LYS A 47 0.31 -6.84 11.09
C LYS A 47 0.15 -6.45 9.62
N PHE A 48 0.91 -5.48 9.12
CA PHE A 48 0.79 -5.06 7.72
C PHE A 48 1.38 -6.07 6.73
N LYS A 49 2.44 -6.79 7.10
CA LYS A 49 2.96 -7.92 6.31
C LYS A 49 1.95 -9.07 6.23
N THR A 50 1.28 -9.38 7.33
CA THR A 50 0.24 -10.42 7.38
C THR A 50 -0.95 -10.03 6.52
N MET A 51 -1.40 -8.76 6.58
CA MET A 51 -2.48 -8.25 5.70
C MET A 51 -2.14 -8.45 4.21
N ARG A 52 -0.91 -8.11 3.79
CA ARG A 52 -0.44 -8.39 2.42
C ARG A 52 -0.48 -9.88 2.09
N ALA A 53 0.00 -10.72 2.99
CA ALA A 53 0.04 -12.17 2.79
C ALA A 53 -1.35 -12.79 2.70
N GLU A 54 -2.29 -12.29 3.51
CA GLU A 54 -3.69 -12.71 3.51
C GLU A 54 -4.37 -12.38 2.18
N LEU A 55 -4.27 -11.14 1.69
CA LEU A 55 -4.83 -10.74 0.40
C LEU A 55 -4.28 -11.61 -0.74
N LYS A 56 -2.96 -11.84 -0.78
CA LYS A 56 -2.34 -12.73 -1.78
C LYS A 56 -2.86 -14.17 -1.70
N LYS A 57 -3.05 -14.71 -0.49
CA LYS A 57 -3.56 -16.07 -0.30
C LYS A 57 -5.01 -16.22 -0.74
N ARG A 58 -5.78 -15.13 -0.69
CA ARG A 58 -7.18 -15.06 -1.16
C ARG A 58 -7.27 -14.76 -2.65
N GLU A 59 -6.13 -14.68 -3.36
CA GLU A 59 -6.05 -14.28 -4.77
C GLU A 59 -6.63 -12.88 -5.03
N GLU A 60 -6.69 -12.04 -3.98
CA GLU A 60 -7.11 -10.65 -4.07
C GLU A 60 -5.90 -9.74 -4.36
N TYR A 61 -6.18 -8.61 -5.00
CA TYR A 61 -5.15 -7.62 -5.25
C TYR A 61 -4.55 -7.08 -3.95
N ALA A 62 -3.23 -7.22 -3.77
CA ALA A 62 -2.51 -6.78 -2.58
C ALA A 62 -1.78 -5.45 -2.83
N PRO A 63 -2.30 -4.29 -2.35
CA PRO A 63 -1.76 -2.97 -2.63
C PRO A 63 -0.42 -2.69 -1.92
N ILE A 64 -0.01 -3.54 -1.00
CA ILE A 64 1.25 -3.41 -0.26
C ILE A 64 2.36 -4.19 -0.95
N GLU A 65 3.45 -3.52 -1.33
CA GLU A 65 4.63 -4.20 -1.88
C GLU A 65 5.56 -4.69 -0.78
N PHE A 66 5.92 -3.82 0.16
CA PHE A 66 6.63 -4.21 1.37
C PHE A 66 6.43 -3.21 2.52
N VAL A 67 6.79 -3.65 3.73
CA VAL A 67 6.67 -2.85 4.95
C VAL A 67 8.02 -2.79 5.65
N THR A 68 8.45 -1.59 6.00
CA THR A 68 9.60 -1.34 6.87
C THR A 68 9.19 -0.52 8.08
N GLY A 69 10.02 -0.54 9.12
CA GLY A 69 9.77 0.27 10.31
C GLY A 69 11.07 0.61 11.00
N ARG A 70 11.06 1.69 11.74
CA ARG A 70 12.21 2.10 12.56
C ARG A 70 11.76 2.87 13.79
N VAL A 71 12.53 2.75 14.85
CA VAL A 71 12.50 3.70 15.97
C VAL A 71 13.44 4.85 15.64
N LYS A 72 13.02 6.06 15.91
CA LYS A 72 13.80 7.28 15.68
C LYS A 72 15.01 7.32 16.60
N ARG A 73 16.18 7.69 16.06
CA ARG A 73 17.43 7.81 16.85
C ARG A 73 17.25 8.88 17.92
N ILE A 74 17.84 8.65 19.11
CA ILE A 74 17.78 9.55 20.26
C ILE A 74 18.21 10.97 19.87
N SER A 75 19.34 11.12 19.15
CA SER A 75 19.80 12.42 18.67
C SER A 75 18.73 13.15 17.84
N SER A 76 18.03 12.40 16.95
CA SER A 76 16.97 12.96 16.10
C SER A 76 15.70 13.29 16.89
N ILE A 77 15.40 12.56 17.97
CA ILE A 77 14.31 12.90 18.90
C ILE A 77 14.62 14.22 19.59
N LEU A 78 15.84 14.36 20.14
CA LEU A 78 16.28 15.57 20.83
C LEU A 78 16.33 16.78 19.89
N ASP A 79 16.87 16.63 18.68
CA ASP A 79 16.90 17.70 17.67
C ASP A 79 15.48 18.15 17.30
N LYS A 80 14.53 17.20 17.14
CA LYS A 80 13.14 17.52 16.84
C LYS A 80 12.43 18.17 18.03
N ALA A 81 12.64 17.69 19.24
CA ALA A 81 12.09 18.26 20.47
C ALA A 81 12.54 19.72 20.63
N LYS A 82 13.85 19.99 20.43
CA LYS A 82 14.40 21.34 20.47
C LYS A 82 13.76 22.27 19.43
N ARG A 83 13.63 21.80 18.20
CA ARG A 83 13.02 22.56 17.09
C ARG A 83 11.55 22.90 17.32
N LEU A 84 10.80 21.97 17.94
CA LEU A 84 9.37 22.12 18.24
C LEU A 84 9.11 22.72 19.63
N ASN A 85 10.16 23.05 20.42
CA ASN A 85 10.07 23.47 21.79
C ASN A 85 9.28 22.50 22.70
N VAL A 86 9.43 21.17 22.46
CA VAL A 86 8.80 20.12 23.26
C VAL A 86 9.66 19.85 24.49
N PRO A 87 9.12 19.99 25.72
CA PRO A 87 9.83 19.65 26.95
C PRO A 87 10.15 18.14 27.01
N MET A 88 11.20 17.78 27.75
CA MET A 88 11.68 16.39 27.85
C MET A 88 10.66 15.45 28.51
N ASP A 89 9.82 15.92 29.38
CA ASP A 89 8.74 15.21 30.04
C ASP A 89 7.48 15.03 29.14
N GLN A 90 7.44 15.70 28.00
CA GLN A 90 6.34 15.64 27.02
C GLN A 90 6.75 15.01 25.69
N LEU A 91 7.87 14.29 25.63
CA LEU A 91 8.33 13.64 24.39
C LEU A 91 7.32 12.63 23.83
N GLU A 92 6.61 11.91 24.69
CA GLU A 92 5.65 10.89 24.30
C GLU A 92 4.44 11.45 23.54
N THR A 93 4.03 12.68 23.86
CA THR A 93 2.89 13.37 23.24
C THR A 93 3.30 14.38 22.18
N GLY A 94 4.50 14.97 22.32
CA GLY A 94 4.99 16.02 21.44
C GLY A 94 5.76 15.53 20.20
N ILE A 95 6.24 14.28 20.21
CA ILE A 95 7.01 13.70 19.10
C ILE A 95 6.27 12.46 18.55
N GLU A 96 5.54 12.65 17.48
CA GLU A 96 4.61 11.67 16.91
C GLU A 96 5.30 10.55 16.09
N ASP A 97 6.55 10.74 15.70
CA ASP A 97 7.31 9.86 14.78
C ASP A 97 8.49 9.14 15.46
N ILE A 98 8.40 8.90 16.78
CA ILE A 98 9.36 8.06 17.49
C ILE A 98 9.26 6.63 16.96
N ALA A 99 8.04 6.07 16.86
CA ALA A 99 7.76 4.87 16.09
C ALA A 99 7.37 5.26 14.66
N GLY A 100 8.10 4.80 13.66
CA GLY A 100 7.84 5.09 12.26
C GLY A 100 7.67 3.81 11.44
N ILE A 101 6.55 3.70 10.73
CA ILE A 101 6.27 2.63 9.78
C ILE A 101 6.27 3.21 8.38
N ARG A 102 6.83 2.47 7.42
CA ARG A 102 6.74 2.79 6.00
C ARG A 102 6.11 1.64 5.25
N ILE A 103 5.05 1.93 4.53
CA ILE A 103 4.35 1.01 3.65
C ILE A 103 4.60 1.45 2.22
N MET A 104 5.17 0.55 1.43
CA MET A 104 5.44 0.80 0.01
C MET A 104 4.35 0.18 -0.83
N CYS A 105 3.86 0.95 -1.79
CA CYS A 105 2.88 0.58 -2.80
C CYS A 105 3.52 0.63 -4.19
N GLN A 106 2.92 -0.05 -5.16
CA GLN A 106 3.36 0.05 -6.55
C GLN A 106 2.80 1.30 -7.23
N PHE A 107 1.51 1.59 -6.99
CA PHE A 107 0.77 2.66 -7.66
C PHE A 107 0.23 3.69 -6.67
N VAL A 108 -0.10 4.87 -7.16
CA VAL A 108 -0.62 5.98 -6.34
C VAL A 108 -1.97 5.63 -5.72
N GLU A 109 -2.85 4.95 -6.48
CA GLU A 109 -4.19 4.52 -6.04
C GLU A 109 -4.12 3.55 -4.86
N ASP A 110 -3.06 2.73 -4.81
CA ASP A 110 -2.84 1.78 -3.73
C ASP A 110 -2.62 2.45 -2.38
N ILE A 111 -2.07 3.66 -2.38
CA ILE A 111 -1.88 4.44 -1.16
C ILE A 111 -3.21 4.72 -0.47
N ARG A 112 -4.25 5.09 -1.25
CA ARG A 112 -5.60 5.33 -0.72
C ARG A 112 -6.25 4.05 -0.20
N ARG A 113 -6.12 2.94 -0.93
CA ARG A 113 -6.61 1.61 -0.49
C ARG A 113 -5.97 1.17 0.81
N VAL A 114 -4.65 1.34 0.94
CA VAL A 114 -3.94 1.02 2.19
C VAL A 114 -4.41 1.91 3.34
N ALA A 115 -4.62 3.21 3.10
CA ALA A 115 -5.16 4.12 4.11
C ALA A 115 -6.56 3.70 4.56
N GLU A 116 -7.43 3.24 3.66
CA GLU A 116 -8.76 2.69 3.98
C GLU A 116 -8.67 1.43 4.85
N TYR A 117 -7.78 0.50 4.51
CA TYR A 117 -7.54 -0.68 5.35
C TYR A 117 -7.07 -0.30 6.75
N ILE A 118 -6.23 0.73 6.89
CA ILE A 118 -5.77 1.21 8.21
C ILE A 118 -6.93 1.84 8.98
N ARG A 119 -7.77 2.67 8.35
CA ARG A 119 -8.95 3.29 8.98
C ARG A 119 -9.96 2.27 9.47
N ALA A 120 -10.14 1.17 8.74
CA ALA A 120 -11.08 0.11 9.10
C ALA A 120 -10.62 -0.76 10.29
N ARG A 121 -9.37 -0.61 10.74
CA ARG A 121 -8.84 -1.39 11.87
C ARG A 121 -9.43 -0.93 13.20
N LYS A 122 -9.68 -1.92 14.07
CA LYS A 122 -10.19 -1.68 15.44
C LYS A 122 -9.10 -1.77 16.52
N ASP A 123 -7.90 -2.22 16.14
CA ASP A 123 -6.78 -2.42 17.06
C ASP A 123 -5.81 -1.23 17.11
N LEU A 124 -6.15 -0.14 16.45
CA LEU A 124 -5.47 1.15 16.48
C LEU A 124 -6.48 2.30 16.28
N THR A 125 -6.09 3.51 16.61
CA THR A 125 -6.91 4.71 16.39
C THR A 125 -6.15 5.68 15.49
N VAL A 126 -6.72 6.05 14.34
CA VAL A 126 -6.18 7.12 13.49
C VAL A 126 -6.55 8.45 14.13
N LEU A 127 -5.55 9.26 14.48
CA LEU A 127 -5.75 10.57 15.07
C LEU A 127 -5.96 11.64 14.00
N TYR A 128 -5.12 11.66 12.99
CA TYR A 128 -5.23 12.54 11.84
C TYR A 128 -4.32 12.10 10.69
N GLU A 129 -4.51 12.72 9.54
CA GLU A 129 -3.82 12.40 8.29
C GLU A 129 -3.22 13.67 7.66
N LYS A 130 -2.12 13.49 6.91
CA LYS A 130 -1.48 14.54 6.11
C LYS A 130 -1.29 14.02 4.69
N ASP A 131 -2.06 14.54 3.75
CA ASP A 131 -1.95 14.20 2.32
C ASP A 131 -0.92 15.12 1.65
N TYR A 132 0.32 14.64 1.57
CA TYR A 132 1.37 15.28 0.78
C TYR A 132 1.45 14.73 -0.65
N ILE A 133 0.45 13.98 -1.13
CA ILE A 133 0.33 13.59 -2.53
C ILE A 133 -0.40 14.69 -3.29
N THR A 134 -1.58 15.06 -2.79
CA THR A 134 -2.37 16.18 -3.33
C THR A 134 -1.74 17.53 -2.98
N ASN A 135 -1.30 17.70 -1.72
CA ASN A 135 -0.68 18.91 -1.21
C ASN A 135 0.83 18.71 -1.00
N PHE A 136 1.56 18.47 -2.10
CA PHE A 136 2.99 18.18 -2.05
C PHE A 136 3.79 19.38 -1.54
N LYS A 137 4.92 19.10 -0.87
CA LYS A 137 5.80 20.15 -0.36
C LYS A 137 6.53 20.85 -1.51
N GLU A 138 6.91 22.10 -1.29
CA GLU A 138 7.69 22.90 -2.24
C GLU A 138 8.97 22.21 -2.71
N SER A 139 9.58 21.38 -1.85
CA SER A 139 10.73 20.54 -2.20
C SER A 139 10.47 19.44 -3.23
N GLY A 140 9.20 19.15 -3.57
CA GLY A 140 8.79 18.00 -4.39
C GLY A 140 8.48 16.74 -3.58
N TYR A 141 8.54 16.80 -2.24
CA TYR A 141 8.24 15.66 -1.37
C TYR A 141 6.77 15.27 -1.45
N ARG A 142 6.51 13.96 -1.69
CA ARG A 142 5.18 13.34 -1.69
C ARG A 142 5.15 12.13 -0.77
N SER A 143 4.07 11.99 -0.03
CA SER A 143 3.79 10.86 0.86
C SER A 143 2.40 11.02 1.47
N PHE A 144 1.73 9.94 1.83
CA PHE A 144 0.57 9.99 2.68
C PHE A 144 0.97 9.61 4.10
N HIS A 145 0.68 10.46 5.08
CA HIS A 145 1.04 10.22 6.47
C HIS A 145 -0.22 10.02 7.32
N MET A 146 -0.19 9.02 8.17
CA MET A 146 -1.21 8.79 9.19
C MET A 146 -0.55 8.79 10.56
N ILE A 147 -1.04 9.61 11.46
CA ILE A 147 -0.65 9.57 12.88
C ILE A 147 -1.68 8.74 13.60
N ILE A 148 -1.21 7.68 14.25
CA ILE A 148 -2.03 6.73 14.96
C ILE A 148 -1.65 6.66 16.44
N GLU A 149 -2.63 6.32 17.27
CA GLU A 149 -2.44 5.85 18.64
C GLU A 149 -2.57 4.32 18.62
N TYR A 150 -1.52 3.64 19.07
CA TYR A 150 -1.46 2.18 19.11
C TYR A 150 -1.35 1.68 20.55
N PRO A 151 -2.27 0.82 21.02
CA PRO A 151 -2.21 0.23 22.35
C PRO A 151 -1.25 -0.97 22.35
N VAL A 152 -0.02 -0.78 22.83
CA VAL A 152 0.97 -1.84 22.98
C VAL A 152 0.88 -2.47 24.36
N GLN A 153 0.93 -3.80 24.44
CA GLN A 153 0.93 -4.53 25.72
C GLN A 153 2.37 -4.78 26.17
N THR A 154 2.80 -4.05 27.19
CA THR A 154 4.14 -4.23 27.80
C THR A 154 4.09 -5.12 29.03
N ALA A 155 5.26 -5.51 29.57
CA ALA A 155 5.35 -6.23 30.82
C ALA A 155 4.77 -5.46 32.04
N LEU A 156 4.69 -4.12 31.92
CA LEU A 156 4.14 -3.24 32.96
C LEU A 156 2.66 -2.88 32.73
N GLY A 157 2.02 -3.48 31.73
CA GLY A 157 0.65 -3.22 31.35
C GLY A 157 0.52 -2.55 29.98
N GLN A 158 -0.71 -2.21 29.62
CA GLN A 158 -0.99 -1.56 28.34
C GLN A 158 -0.51 -0.11 28.33
N LYS A 159 0.17 0.27 27.25
CA LYS A 159 0.61 1.65 26.99
C LYS A 159 0.11 2.10 25.61
N LYS A 160 -0.41 3.32 25.52
CA LYS A 160 -0.74 3.95 24.24
C LYS A 160 0.49 4.66 23.69
N VAL A 161 0.84 4.36 22.45
CA VAL A 161 2.03 4.86 21.76
C VAL A 161 1.62 5.58 20.49
N LEU A 162 2.14 6.78 20.27
CA LEU A 162 2.00 7.48 18.99
C LEU A 162 2.96 6.87 17.97
N ALA A 163 2.44 6.61 16.78
CA ALA A 163 3.24 6.15 15.65
C ALA A 163 2.86 6.86 14.35
N GLU A 164 3.85 7.13 13.52
CA GLU A 164 3.67 7.68 12.18
C GLU A 164 3.73 6.55 11.15
N ILE A 165 2.68 6.40 10.34
CA ILE A 165 2.65 5.53 9.18
C ILE A 165 2.81 6.40 7.93
N GLN A 166 3.86 6.15 7.15
CA GLN A 166 4.15 6.80 5.88
C GLN A 166 3.83 5.81 4.76
N ILE A 167 2.88 6.15 3.88
CA ILE A 167 2.48 5.34 2.74
C ILE A 167 2.98 6.05 1.48
N ARG A 168 3.72 5.33 0.63
CA ARG A 168 4.40 5.87 -0.55
C ARG A 168 4.42 4.86 -1.68
N THR A 169 4.57 5.36 -2.91
CA THR A 169 5.05 4.53 -4.02
C THR A 169 6.55 4.25 -3.92
N LEU A 170 7.04 3.35 -4.74
CA LEU A 170 8.48 3.07 -4.86
C LEU A 170 9.25 4.31 -5.34
N ALA A 171 8.71 5.06 -6.31
CA ALA A 171 9.34 6.27 -6.83
C ALA A 171 9.39 7.40 -5.78
N MET A 172 8.29 7.62 -5.05
CA MET A 172 8.25 8.57 -3.93
C MET A 172 9.28 8.20 -2.84
N ASN A 173 9.39 6.91 -2.51
CA ASN A 173 10.33 6.46 -1.49
C ASN A 173 11.79 6.59 -1.94
N PHE A 174 12.08 6.26 -3.21
CA PHE A 174 13.42 6.47 -3.79
C PHE A 174 13.86 7.93 -3.66
N TRP A 175 13.04 8.84 -4.15
CA TRP A 175 13.33 10.27 -4.06
C TRP A 175 13.50 10.75 -2.61
N ALA A 176 12.56 10.43 -1.73
CA ALA A 176 12.59 10.87 -0.33
C ALA A 176 13.79 10.32 0.45
N THR A 177 14.25 9.11 0.12
CA THR A 177 15.43 8.51 0.76
C THR A 177 16.71 9.23 0.36
N ILE A 178 16.85 9.57 -0.92
CA ILE A 178 18.04 10.29 -1.43
C ILE A 178 18.03 11.73 -0.95
N GLU A 179 16.90 12.43 -1.08
CA GLU A 179 16.75 13.82 -0.60
C GLU A 179 17.14 13.91 0.88
N HIS A 180 16.59 13.05 1.74
CA HIS A 180 16.92 13.03 3.16
C HIS A 180 18.41 12.77 3.41
N SER A 181 19.04 11.87 2.65
CA SER A 181 20.48 11.57 2.80
C SER A 181 21.35 12.74 2.40
N LEU A 182 20.98 13.47 1.35
CA LEU A 182 21.70 14.66 0.89
C LEU A 182 21.48 15.83 1.86
N SER A 183 20.25 16.13 2.24
CA SER A 183 19.90 17.22 3.15
C SER A 183 20.51 17.02 4.55
N TYR A 184 20.64 15.76 5.02
CA TYR A 184 21.30 15.46 6.29
C TYR A 184 22.81 15.73 6.27
N LYS A 185 23.48 15.47 5.13
CA LYS A 185 24.93 15.70 4.99
C LYS A 185 25.28 17.19 4.89
N TYR A 186 24.39 18.00 4.35
CA TYR A 186 24.60 19.43 4.10
C TYR A 186 23.71 20.28 5.03
N ARG A 187 23.91 20.14 6.36
CA ARG A 187 23.08 20.72 7.43
C ARG A 187 22.93 22.26 7.39
N GLU A 188 23.78 22.98 6.71
CA GLU A 188 23.84 24.46 6.84
C GLU A 188 23.19 25.27 5.72
N SER A 189 22.94 24.74 4.57
CA SER A 189 22.04 25.22 3.50
C SER A 189 22.39 24.52 2.17
N LEU A 190 21.45 23.77 1.65
CA LEU A 190 21.56 23.33 0.25
C LEU A 190 21.53 24.58 -0.64
N PRO A 191 22.49 24.73 -1.57
CA PRO A 191 22.45 25.78 -2.59
C PRO A 191 21.14 25.75 -3.37
N ASP A 192 20.64 26.91 -3.78
CA ASP A 192 19.34 27.02 -4.44
C ASP A 192 19.26 26.23 -5.77
N ASP A 193 20.37 26.15 -6.50
CA ASP A 193 20.48 25.34 -7.71
C ASP A 193 20.30 23.83 -7.41
N ILE A 194 20.89 23.33 -6.34
CA ILE A 194 20.73 21.93 -5.90
C ILE A 194 19.29 21.68 -5.44
N ARG A 195 18.69 22.64 -4.71
CA ARG A 195 17.28 22.57 -4.28
C ARG A 195 16.33 22.50 -5.48
N ALA A 196 16.56 23.34 -6.49
CA ALA A 196 15.78 23.32 -7.73
C ALA A 196 15.92 22.00 -8.49
N ARG A 197 17.14 21.42 -8.55
CA ARG A 197 17.38 20.11 -9.16
C ARG A 197 16.70 18.98 -8.39
N LEU A 198 16.71 18.98 -7.05
CA LEU A 198 15.99 18.02 -6.23
C LEU A 198 14.47 18.09 -6.46
N LYS A 199 13.93 19.32 -6.54
CA LYS A 199 12.50 19.52 -6.88
C LYS A 199 12.17 18.92 -8.25
N LYS A 200 12.97 19.22 -9.28
CA LYS A 200 12.80 18.65 -10.63
C LYS A 200 12.87 17.12 -10.63
N ALA A 201 13.76 16.52 -9.84
CA ALA A 201 13.82 15.08 -9.67
C ALA A 201 12.55 14.51 -8.98
N GLY A 202 11.96 15.24 -8.03
CA GLY A 202 10.67 14.89 -7.41
C GLY A 202 9.50 14.96 -8.37
N GLU A 203 9.50 15.93 -9.28
CA GLU A 203 8.53 16.05 -10.37
C GLU A 203 8.65 14.89 -11.35
N ALA A 204 9.88 14.50 -11.73
CA ALA A 204 10.13 13.35 -12.58
C ALA A 204 9.66 12.02 -11.94
N ALA A 205 9.88 11.84 -10.63
CA ALA A 205 9.36 10.69 -9.90
C ALA A 205 7.82 10.64 -9.90
N ASN A 206 7.16 11.79 -9.79
CA ASN A 206 5.69 11.87 -9.89
C ASN A 206 5.20 11.57 -11.31
N THR A 207 5.88 12.05 -12.35
CA THR A 207 5.53 11.73 -13.73
C THR A 207 5.64 10.22 -13.99
N LEU A 208 6.70 9.57 -13.47
CA LEU A 208 6.86 8.12 -13.55
C LEU A 208 5.69 7.39 -12.87
N ASP A 209 5.29 7.80 -11.65
CA ASP A 209 4.17 7.20 -10.95
C ASP A 209 2.86 7.34 -11.73
N THR A 210 2.60 8.52 -12.32
CA THR A 210 1.40 8.78 -13.12
C THR A 210 1.37 7.91 -14.38
N GLU A 211 2.50 7.81 -15.08
CA GLU A 211 2.61 7.01 -16.30
C GLU A 211 2.41 5.52 -16.00
N MET A 212 3.01 5.01 -14.92
CA MET A 212 2.82 3.62 -14.51
C MET A 212 1.36 3.30 -14.13
N SER A 213 0.65 4.24 -13.49
CA SER A 213 -0.78 4.10 -13.20
C SER A 213 -1.61 4.06 -14.48
N SER A 214 -1.33 4.94 -15.46
CA SER A 214 -2.01 4.95 -16.76
C SER A 214 -1.80 3.65 -17.54
N ILE A 215 -0.57 3.18 -17.65
CA ILE A 215 -0.25 1.90 -18.31
C ILE A 215 -1.00 0.74 -17.66
N ARG A 216 -1.10 0.73 -16.33
CA ARG A 216 -1.86 -0.30 -15.62
C ARG A 216 -3.35 -0.25 -15.98
N GLU A 217 -3.94 0.94 -16.04
CA GLU A 217 -5.36 1.11 -16.41
C GLU A 217 -5.60 0.61 -17.83
N ASP A 218 -4.75 0.96 -18.79
CA ASP A 218 -4.82 0.51 -20.18
C ASP A 218 -4.75 -1.02 -20.29
N ILE A 219 -3.83 -1.65 -19.53
CA ILE A 219 -3.71 -3.12 -19.50
C ILE A 219 -4.98 -3.76 -18.92
N LEU A 220 -5.52 -3.22 -17.82
CA LEU A 220 -6.73 -3.76 -17.19
C LEU A 220 -7.96 -3.60 -18.10
N GLU A 221 -8.04 -2.51 -18.86
CA GLU A 221 -9.11 -2.30 -19.83
C GLU A 221 -9.00 -3.28 -21.00
N ALA A 222 -7.80 -3.46 -21.56
CA ALA A 222 -7.57 -4.45 -22.61
C ALA A 222 -7.90 -5.89 -22.15
N GLN A 223 -7.57 -6.25 -20.91
CA GLN A 223 -7.92 -7.56 -20.34
C GLN A 223 -9.43 -7.73 -20.20
N ARG A 224 -10.16 -6.71 -19.73
CA ARG A 224 -11.62 -6.76 -19.63
C ARG A 224 -12.27 -6.94 -20.99
N GLN A 225 -11.82 -6.20 -22.01
CA GLN A 225 -12.34 -6.34 -23.38
C GLN A 225 -12.12 -7.77 -23.88
N PHE A 226 -10.95 -8.34 -23.69
CA PHE A 226 -10.64 -9.70 -24.09
C PHE A 226 -11.49 -10.76 -23.36
N GLU A 227 -11.71 -10.58 -22.03
CA GLU A 227 -12.58 -11.46 -21.24
C GLU A 227 -14.04 -11.38 -21.72
N ASP A 228 -14.55 -10.19 -22.04
CA ASP A 228 -15.90 -9.97 -22.55
C ASP A 228 -16.08 -10.64 -23.92
N GLU A 229 -15.13 -10.48 -24.84
CA GLU A 229 -15.14 -11.13 -26.14
C GLU A 229 -15.14 -12.66 -26.02
N SER A 230 -14.26 -13.21 -25.18
CA SER A 230 -14.16 -14.65 -24.92
C SER A 230 -15.46 -15.20 -24.31
N ASN A 231 -16.08 -14.43 -23.40
CA ASN A 231 -17.33 -14.81 -22.75
C ASN A 231 -18.50 -14.84 -23.75
N ILE A 232 -18.64 -13.78 -24.58
CA ILE A 232 -19.68 -13.72 -25.61
C ILE A 232 -19.54 -14.88 -26.59
N THR A 233 -18.34 -15.13 -27.10
CA THR A 233 -18.04 -16.23 -28.01
C THR A 233 -18.46 -17.57 -27.41
N THR A 234 -18.10 -17.82 -26.16
CA THR A 234 -18.49 -19.06 -25.45
C THR A 234 -19.98 -19.17 -25.27
N GLN A 235 -20.68 -18.06 -24.98
CA GLN A 235 -22.14 -18.05 -24.85
C GLN A 235 -22.83 -18.37 -26.17
N VAL A 236 -22.37 -17.79 -27.30
CA VAL A 236 -22.92 -18.09 -28.65
C VAL A 236 -22.77 -19.55 -28.97
N LEU A 237 -21.58 -20.14 -28.87
CA LEU A 237 -21.33 -21.54 -29.15
C LEU A 237 -22.20 -22.48 -28.28
N ASN A 238 -22.30 -22.16 -26.97
CA ASN A 238 -23.17 -22.94 -26.08
C ASN A 238 -24.65 -22.80 -26.42
N ALA A 239 -25.09 -21.63 -26.86
CA ALA A 239 -26.47 -21.42 -27.30
C ALA A 239 -26.76 -22.18 -28.61
N ILE A 240 -25.87 -22.10 -29.61
CA ILE A 240 -25.99 -22.89 -30.86
C ILE A 240 -26.02 -24.39 -30.55
N HIS A 241 -25.14 -24.85 -29.63
CA HIS A 241 -25.10 -26.27 -29.26
C HIS A 241 -26.42 -26.74 -28.61
N LYS A 242 -27.10 -25.88 -27.85
CA LYS A 242 -28.43 -26.18 -27.28
C LYS A 242 -29.52 -26.36 -28.35
N LEU A 243 -29.43 -25.72 -29.52
CA LEU A 243 -30.40 -25.93 -30.61
C LEU A 243 -30.45 -27.38 -31.08
N TYR A 244 -29.32 -28.10 -31.08
CA TYR A 244 -29.29 -29.53 -31.41
C TYR A 244 -30.11 -30.35 -30.42
N PHE A 245 -30.15 -30.02 -29.13
CA PHE A 245 -30.99 -30.72 -28.14
C PHE A 245 -32.49 -30.48 -28.37
N PHE A 246 -32.87 -29.38 -29.03
CA PHE A 246 -34.25 -29.08 -29.40
C PHE A 246 -34.57 -29.55 -30.81
N HIS A 247 -33.74 -30.40 -31.45
CA HIS A 247 -33.89 -30.90 -32.80
C HIS A 247 -33.95 -29.82 -33.90
N LEU A 248 -33.46 -28.62 -33.63
CA LEU A 248 -33.38 -27.47 -34.55
C LEU A 248 -32.04 -27.51 -35.32
N VAL A 249 -31.79 -28.61 -36.03
CA VAL A 249 -30.48 -28.89 -36.65
C VAL A 249 -30.14 -27.92 -37.78
N ASN A 250 -31.11 -27.55 -38.63
CA ASN A 250 -30.91 -26.66 -39.77
C ASN A 250 -30.57 -25.23 -39.28
N GLU A 251 -31.26 -24.77 -38.25
CA GLU A 251 -31.04 -23.47 -37.61
C GLU A 251 -29.68 -23.45 -36.93
N ALA A 252 -29.30 -24.51 -36.21
CA ALA A 252 -28.01 -24.64 -35.60
C ALA A 252 -26.85 -24.53 -36.62
N ILE A 253 -26.99 -25.20 -37.78
CA ILE A 253 -25.98 -25.12 -38.86
C ILE A 253 -25.92 -23.69 -39.44
N ALA A 254 -27.07 -23.05 -39.65
CA ALA A 254 -27.12 -21.69 -40.17
C ALA A 254 -26.44 -20.69 -39.19
N PHE A 255 -26.74 -20.77 -37.89
CA PHE A 255 -26.12 -19.94 -36.87
C PHE A 255 -24.63 -20.24 -36.72
N GLN A 256 -24.20 -21.47 -36.81
CA GLN A 256 -22.78 -21.82 -36.79
C GLN A 256 -22.02 -21.23 -37.99
N SER A 257 -22.64 -21.19 -39.16
CA SER A 257 -22.04 -20.59 -40.35
C SER A 257 -21.88 -19.08 -40.20
N ARG A 258 -22.93 -18.38 -39.64
CA ARG A 258 -22.88 -16.97 -39.35
C ARG A 258 -21.82 -16.66 -38.27
N PHE A 259 -21.78 -17.44 -37.20
CA PHE A 259 -20.76 -17.34 -36.17
C PHE A 259 -19.35 -17.37 -36.75
N ASN A 260 -19.06 -18.34 -37.66
CA ASN A 260 -17.75 -18.48 -38.27
C ASN A 260 -17.37 -17.27 -39.14
N ALA A 261 -18.33 -16.65 -39.84
CA ALA A 261 -18.12 -15.44 -40.63
C ALA A 261 -17.82 -14.23 -39.72
N ILE A 262 -18.66 -13.99 -38.74
CA ILE A 262 -18.49 -12.89 -37.78
C ILE A 262 -17.16 -13.03 -37.01
N TRP A 263 -16.80 -14.25 -36.64
CA TRP A 263 -15.53 -14.54 -35.95
C TRP A 263 -14.30 -14.18 -36.79
N GLN A 264 -14.36 -14.42 -38.12
CA GLN A 264 -13.28 -14.04 -39.04
C GLN A 264 -13.13 -12.53 -39.18
N ASP A 265 -14.26 -11.79 -39.14
CA ASP A 265 -14.30 -10.34 -39.28
C ASP A 265 -14.06 -9.62 -37.93
N HIS A 266 -13.98 -10.34 -36.80
CA HIS A 266 -13.82 -9.83 -35.43
C HIS A 266 -14.90 -8.78 -35.05
N ASP A 267 -16.12 -8.91 -35.59
CA ASP A 267 -17.24 -8.01 -35.29
C ASP A 267 -17.98 -8.47 -34.02
N MET A 268 -17.57 -7.90 -32.87
CA MET A 268 -18.16 -8.26 -31.58
C MET A 268 -19.57 -7.71 -31.37
N ASP A 269 -19.96 -6.66 -32.07
CA ASP A 269 -21.32 -6.12 -31.97
C ASP A 269 -22.29 -7.02 -32.76
N GLU A 270 -21.90 -7.50 -33.92
CA GLU A 270 -22.68 -8.50 -34.66
C GLU A 270 -22.72 -9.84 -33.91
N MET A 271 -21.65 -10.21 -33.17
CA MET A 271 -21.63 -11.39 -32.31
C MET A 271 -22.65 -11.32 -31.17
N LYS A 272 -22.86 -10.14 -30.57
CA LYS A 272 -23.91 -9.90 -29.55
C LYS A 272 -25.30 -10.07 -30.14
N VAL A 273 -25.54 -9.50 -31.33
CA VAL A 273 -26.81 -9.65 -32.05
C VAL A 273 -27.10 -11.12 -32.34
N LEU A 274 -26.09 -11.85 -32.83
CA LEU A 274 -26.20 -13.31 -33.07
C LEU A 274 -26.59 -14.08 -31.81
N LEU A 275 -25.97 -13.70 -30.66
CA LEU A 275 -26.28 -14.35 -29.38
C LEU A 275 -27.74 -14.12 -28.97
N ASP A 276 -28.26 -12.94 -29.15
CA ASP A 276 -29.64 -12.59 -28.78
C ASP A 276 -30.65 -13.32 -29.70
N GLU A 277 -30.41 -13.37 -31.01
CA GLU A 277 -31.24 -14.14 -31.95
C GLU A 277 -31.30 -15.63 -31.59
N VAL A 278 -30.13 -16.24 -31.25
CA VAL A 278 -30.10 -17.67 -30.85
C VAL A 278 -30.86 -17.88 -29.53
N LYS A 279 -30.74 -16.95 -28.58
CA LYS A 279 -31.45 -17.00 -27.28
C LYS A 279 -32.98 -16.90 -27.48
N GLU A 280 -33.44 -16.02 -28.36
CA GLU A 280 -34.87 -15.87 -28.67
C GLU A 280 -35.43 -17.16 -29.26
N LEU A 281 -34.74 -17.77 -30.24
CA LEU A 281 -35.16 -19.02 -30.83
C LEU A 281 -35.20 -20.18 -29.80
N LEU A 282 -34.22 -20.26 -28.93
CA LEU A 282 -34.18 -21.22 -27.81
C LEU A 282 -35.35 -21.02 -26.84
N ALA A 283 -35.72 -19.77 -26.55
CA ALA A 283 -36.85 -19.48 -25.69
C ALA A 283 -38.18 -19.93 -26.33
N ALA A 284 -38.35 -19.69 -27.65
CA ALA A 284 -39.51 -20.12 -28.39
C ALA A 284 -39.60 -21.67 -28.47
N ALA A 285 -38.47 -22.34 -28.67
CA ALA A 285 -38.41 -23.82 -28.69
C ALA A 285 -38.78 -24.41 -27.33
N LYS A 286 -38.28 -23.85 -26.25
CA LYS A 286 -38.63 -24.28 -24.86
C LYS A 286 -40.12 -24.16 -24.57
N LYS A 287 -40.76 -23.05 -25.05
CA LYS A 287 -42.18 -22.81 -24.85
C LYS A 287 -43.03 -23.88 -25.56
N LYS A 288 -42.65 -24.23 -26.80
CA LYS A 288 -43.36 -25.27 -27.55
C LYS A 288 -43.29 -26.66 -26.87
N VAL A 289 -42.11 -27.06 -26.39
CA VAL A 289 -41.93 -28.35 -25.68
C VAL A 289 -42.79 -28.40 -24.43
N ASN A 290 -42.88 -27.32 -23.66
CA ASN A 290 -43.72 -27.27 -22.46
C ASN A 290 -45.23 -27.25 -22.78
N GLU A 291 -45.64 -26.76 -23.97
CA GLU A 291 -47.05 -26.81 -24.42
C GLU A 291 -47.45 -28.19 -24.96
N ASP A 292 -46.50 -28.96 -25.51
CA ASP A 292 -46.74 -30.33 -26.02
C ASP A 292 -46.71 -31.40 -24.90
N GLU A 293 -46.21 -31.07 -23.70
CA GLU A 293 -46.19 -31.97 -22.52
C GLU A 293 -47.42 -31.75 -21.59
N LEU A 294 -48.34 -30.82 -21.89
CA LEU A 294 -49.59 -30.53 -21.15
C LEU A 294 -50.80 -31.09 -21.94
#